data_9e0d57d129030f793fbfefdb925f1b2c
#
_entry.id   9e0d57d129030f793fbfefdb925f1b2c
#
_cell.length_a   1.000
_cell.length_b   1.000
_cell.length_c   1.000
_cell.angle_alpha   90.00
_cell.angle_beta   90.00
_cell.angle_gamma   90.00
#
_symmetry.space_group_name_H-M   'P 1'
#
loop_
_entity.id
_entity.type
_entity.pdbx_description
1 polymer ?
#
loop_
_entity_poly.entity_id
_entity_poly.type
_entity_poly.pdbx_seq_one_letter_code
_entity_poly.pdbx_strand_id
1 'polypeptide(L)'
;MAMRIIAGAARGVELTAPAGLAVRPTAGRGREALFSMLGGSFAGCRVADLFAGSGALGLEAASRGAAAVTLVERDPSHCRAIRSNVEAVRRCGVAAEFTVVEADVLTPDRWCAAAAGAALLFADPPYDDSAADFTALFAAPEFRSAFPGAELLWELPNRPGAAGPFAAALGASDAEWELRKAGGVTFLRVKL
;
A
#
# COMPACT_ATOMS: atom_id res chain seq x y z
N MET A 1 1.74 -10.27 -18.74
CA MET A 1 2.02 -11.24 -17.65
C MET A 1 0.96 -11.06 -16.60
N ALA A 2 0.32 -12.13 -16.12
CA ALA A 2 -0.71 -12.01 -15.11
C ALA A 2 -0.11 -11.61 -13.76
N MET A 3 -0.79 -10.71 -13.03
CA MET A 3 -0.41 -10.34 -11.67
C MET A 3 -0.78 -11.48 -10.71
N ARG A 4 0.15 -11.91 -9.83
CA ARG A 4 -0.08 -13.04 -8.92
C ARG A 4 0.43 -12.73 -7.52
N ILE A 5 -0.17 -13.39 -6.53
CA ILE A 5 0.36 -13.47 -5.17
C ILE A 5 1.69 -14.26 -5.19
N ILE A 6 2.72 -13.72 -4.54
CA ILE A 6 4.10 -14.24 -4.63
C ILE A 6 4.36 -15.31 -3.58
N ALA A 7 3.86 -15.11 -2.35
CA ALA A 7 4.13 -16.00 -1.23
C ALA A 7 2.93 -16.11 -0.26
N GLY A 8 3.07 -16.98 0.75
CA GLY A 8 2.05 -17.20 1.77
C GLY A 8 0.96 -18.19 1.35
N ALA A 9 -0.17 -18.17 2.07
CA ALA A 9 -1.26 -19.13 1.92
C ALA A 9 -1.92 -19.08 0.54
N ALA A 10 -1.98 -17.90 -0.10
CA ALA A 10 -2.56 -17.71 -1.43
C ALA A 10 -1.53 -17.66 -2.55
N ARG A 11 -0.30 -18.17 -2.35
CA ARG A 11 0.76 -18.15 -3.36
C ARG A 11 0.27 -18.69 -4.72
N GLY A 12 0.53 -17.93 -5.78
CA GLY A 12 0.19 -18.30 -7.16
C GLY A 12 -1.22 -17.89 -7.60
N VAL A 13 -2.07 -17.42 -6.68
CA VAL A 13 -3.39 -16.88 -7.03
C VAL A 13 -3.23 -15.71 -8.00
N GLU A 14 -3.94 -15.79 -9.12
CA GLU A 14 -3.98 -14.74 -10.12
C GLU A 14 -4.93 -13.63 -9.68
N LEU A 15 -4.45 -12.39 -9.73
CA LEU A 15 -5.23 -11.21 -9.42
C LEU A 15 -5.73 -10.55 -10.70
N THR A 16 -7.01 -10.22 -10.72
CA THR A 16 -7.62 -9.41 -11.77
C THR A 16 -7.07 -7.99 -11.67
N ALA A 17 -6.39 -7.53 -12.71
CA ALA A 17 -6.01 -6.15 -12.85
C ALA A 17 -7.20 -5.34 -13.38
N PRO A 18 -7.55 -4.20 -12.76
CA PRO A 18 -8.57 -3.31 -13.31
C PRO A 18 -8.21 -2.80 -14.71
N ALA A 19 -9.22 -2.49 -15.52
CA ALA A 19 -9.01 -1.88 -16.83
C ALA A 19 -8.29 -0.53 -16.68
N GLY A 20 -7.28 -0.28 -17.50
CA GLY A 20 -6.48 0.96 -17.45
C GLY A 20 -5.31 0.92 -16.47
N LEU A 21 -5.24 -0.04 -15.56
CA LEU A 21 -4.07 -0.21 -14.71
C LEU A 21 -2.96 -0.90 -15.51
N ALA A 22 -1.89 -0.17 -15.83
CA ALA A 22 -0.74 -0.75 -16.52
C ALA A 22 0.01 -1.71 -15.58
N VAL A 23 -0.12 -3.01 -15.81
CA VAL A 23 0.69 -4.00 -15.09
C VAL A 23 2.12 -3.94 -15.62
N ARG A 24 3.00 -3.24 -14.91
CA ARG A 24 4.42 -3.14 -15.27
C ARG A 24 5.13 -4.48 -14.97
N PRO A 25 5.97 -5.00 -15.89
CA PRO A 25 6.73 -6.24 -15.63
C PRO A 25 7.64 -6.16 -14.39
N THR A 26 8.08 -4.96 -14.02
CA THR A 26 8.91 -4.68 -12.85
C THR A 26 8.12 -4.72 -11.54
N ALA A 27 6.79 -4.53 -11.58
CA ALA A 27 5.95 -4.50 -10.38
C ALA A 27 6.03 -5.81 -9.56
N GLY A 28 6.15 -6.96 -10.22
CA GLY A 28 6.29 -8.24 -9.52
C GLY A 28 7.61 -8.38 -8.76
N ARG A 29 8.74 -8.00 -9.38
CA ARG A 29 10.07 -8.06 -8.74
C ARG A 29 10.21 -7.01 -7.64
N GLY A 30 9.68 -5.80 -7.86
CA GLY A 30 9.64 -4.74 -6.85
C GLY A 30 8.87 -5.18 -5.61
N ARG A 31 7.68 -5.78 -5.81
CA ARG A 31 6.86 -6.29 -4.72
C ARG A 31 7.56 -7.43 -3.95
N GLU A 32 8.17 -8.40 -4.65
CA GLU A 32 8.94 -9.47 -4.01
C GLU A 32 10.08 -8.91 -3.14
N ALA A 33 10.85 -7.98 -3.67
CA ALA A 33 11.95 -7.35 -2.95
C ALA A 33 11.46 -6.51 -1.77
N LEU A 34 10.34 -5.78 -1.92
CA LEU A 34 9.70 -5.02 -0.85
C LEU A 34 9.33 -5.95 0.33
N PHE A 35 8.60 -7.02 0.06
CA PHE A 35 8.19 -7.95 1.10
C PHE A 35 9.37 -8.70 1.73
N SER A 36 10.43 -8.98 0.99
CA SER A 36 11.68 -9.54 1.53
C SER A 36 12.37 -8.55 2.46
N MET A 37 12.43 -7.28 2.11
CA MET A 37 13.00 -6.20 2.94
C MET A 37 12.23 -6.02 4.26
N LEU A 38 10.91 -6.27 4.25
CA LEU A 38 10.02 -6.17 5.42
C LEU A 38 10.03 -7.45 6.29
N GLY A 39 10.93 -8.39 6.02
CA GLY A 39 11.06 -9.62 6.84
C GLY A 39 10.13 -10.76 6.44
N GLY A 40 9.29 -10.57 5.42
CA GLY A 40 8.52 -11.64 4.77
C GLY A 40 7.30 -12.19 5.51
N SER A 41 7.16 -11.97 6.81
CA SER A 41 6.01 -12.41 7.63
C SER A 41 5.25 -11.21 8.19
N PHE A 42 3.92 -11.30 8.15
CA PHE A 42 3.01 -10.25 8.64
C PHE A 42 2.06 -10.78 9.72
N ALA A 43 2.45 -11.87 10.40
CA ALA A 43 1.60 -12.54 11.39
C ALA A 43 1.08 -11.54 12.45
N GLY A 44 -0.25 -11.43 12.55
CA GLY A 44 -0.92 -10.55 13.50
C GLY A 44 -0.93 -9.05 13.12
N CYS A 45 -0.22 -8.64 12.07
CA CYS A 45 -0.19 -7.23 11.67
C CYS A 45 -1.53 -6.78 11.08
N ARG A 46 -1.89 -5.53 11.34
CA ARG A 46 -2.94 -4.80 10.61
C ARG A 46 -2.26 -3.89 9.59
N VAL A 47 -2.74 -3.91 8.35
CA VAL A 47 -2.12 -3.22 7.21
C VAL A 47 -3.16 -2.36 6.50
N ALA A 48 -2.75 -1.19 6.02
CA ALA A 48 -3.53 -0.40 5.07
C ALA A 48 -2.79 -0.35 3.71
N ASP A 49 -3.55 -0.52 2.62
CA ASP A 49 -3.08 -0.40 1.23
C ASP A 49 -3.78 0.81 0.62
N LEU A 50 -3.04 1.91 0.53
CA LEU A 50 -3.53 3.19 0.03
C LEU A 50 -3.24 3.26 -1.49
N PHE A 51 -4.16 3.81 -2.26
CA PHE A 51 -4.14 3.73 -3.73
C PHE A 51 -4.14 2.28 -4.23
N ALA A 52 -5.00 1.44 -3.63
CA ALA A 52 -4.89 -0.01 -3.69
C ALA A 52 -4.95 -0.63 -5.11
N GLY A 53 -5.58 0.03 -6.08
CA GLY A 53 -5.64 -0.41 -7.48
C GLY A 53 -6.22 -1.81 -7.64
N SER A 54 -5.37 -2.82 -7.75
CA SER A 54 -5.77 -4.24 -7.75
C SER A 54 -5.80 -4.89 -6.38
N GLY A 55 -5.32 -4.18 -5.34
CA GLY A 55 -5.12 -4.70 -3.99
C GLY A 55 -3.87 -5.54 -3.82
N ALA A 56 -2.92 -5.48 -4.76
CA ALA A 56 -1.81 -6.43 -4.80
C ALA A 56 -0.88 -6.38 -3.58
N LEU A 57 -0.64 -5.21 -2.99
CA LEU A 57 0.20 -5.06 -1.80
C LEU A 57 -0.54 -5.57 -0.55
N GLY A 58 -1.76 -5.12 -0.32
CA GLY A 58 -2.56 -5.58 0.81
C GLY A 58 -2.86 -7.07 0.78
N LEU A 59 -3.20 -7.63 -0.38
CA LEU A 59 -3.47 -9.05 -0.55
C LEU A 59 -2.22 -9.93 -0.39
N GLU A 60 -1.06 -9.44 -0.80
CA GLU A 60 0.23 -10.10 -0.52
C GLU A 60 0.50 -10.13 0.98
N ALA A 61 0.29 -9.02 1.71
CA ALA A 61 0.43 -8.98 3.16
C ALA A 61 -0.53 -9.95 3.85
N ALA A 62 -1.79 -10.00 3.41
CA ALA A 62 -2.78 -10.95 3.91
C ALA A 62 -2.36 -12.40 3.70
N SER A 63 -1.87 -12.73 2.49
CA SER A 63 -1.33 -14.07 2.18
C SER A 63 -0.16 -14.47 3.06
N ARG A 64 0.61 -13.50 3.56
CA ARG A 64 1.75 -13.69 4.45
C ARG A 64 1.39 -13.60 5.94
N GLY A 65 0.09 -13.59 6.27
CA GLY A 65 -0.40 -13.71 7.64
C GLY A 65 -0.87 -12.43 8.30
N ALA A 66 -1.05 -11.32 7.59
CA ALA A 66 -1.66 -10.14 8.16
C ALA A 66 -3.06 -10.48 8.72
N ALA A 67 -3.36 -9.96 9.91
CA ALA A 67 -4.62 -10.22 10.60
C ALA A 67 -5.78 -9.39 10.00
N ALA A 68 -5.49 -8.18 9.55
CA ALA A 68 -6.48 -7.31 8.91
C ALA A 68 -5.82 -6.47 7.81
N VAL A 69 -6.57 -6.23 6.72
CA VAL A 69 -6.14 -5.41 5.61
C VAL A 69 -7.26 -4.47 5.21
N THR A 70 -6.97 -3.17 5.27
CA THR A 70 -7.84 -2.12 4.73
C THR A 70 -7.30 -1.68 3.38
N LEU A 71 -8.12 -1.75 2.33
CA LEU A 71 -7.76 -1.34 0.97
C LEU A 71 -8.56 -0.09 0.62
N VAL A 72 -7.85 1.01 0.37
CA VAL A 72 -8.46 2.31 0.05
C VAL A 72 -8.24 2.60 -1.43
N GLU A 73 -9.32 2.76 -2.16
CA GLU A 73 -9.32 2.98 -3.61
C GLU A 73 -10.49 3.89 -4.00
N ARG A 74 -10.24 4.87 -4.86
CA ARG A 74 -11.29 5.83 -5.25
C ARG A 74 -12.14 5.39 -6.44
N ASP A 75 -11.58 4.54 -7.31
CA ASP A 75 -12.30 4.10 -8.52
C ASP A 75 -13.24 2.93 -8.20
N PRO A 76 -14.57 3.06 -8.43
CA PRO A 76 -15.52 1.99 -8.14
C PRO A 76 -15.25 0.71 -8.93
N SER A 77 -14.65 0.80 -10.13
CA SER A 77 -14.32 -0.38 -10.94
C SER A 77 -13.12 -1.13 -10.36
N HIS A 78 -12.13 -0.40 -9.84
CA HIS A 78 -11.00 -0.97 -9.10
C HIS A 78 -11.47 -1.62 -7.79
N CYS A 79 -12.37 -0.96 -7.04
CA CYS A 79 -12.96 -1.54 -5.84
C CYS A 79 -13.68 -2.87 -6.13
N ARG A 80 -14.38 -3.00 -7.25
CA ARG A 80 -15.00 -4.28 -7.68
C ARG A 80 -13.93 -5.35 -7.95
N ALA A 81 -12.83 -5.00 -8.63
CA ALA A 81 -11.73 -5.91 -8.88
C ALA A 81 -11.06 -6.35 -7.56
N ILE A 82 -10.81 -5.42 -6.63
CA ILE A 82 -10.29 -5.73 -5.30
C ILE A 82 -11.19 -6.72 -4.56
N ARG A 83 -12.50 -6.50 -4.53
CA ARG A 83 -13.45 -7.44 -3.87
C ARG A 83 -13.39 -8.84 -4.48
N SER A 84 -13.30 -8.94 -5.82
CA SER A 84 -13.11 -10.22 -6.50
C SER A 84 -11.80 -10.90 -6.12
N ASN A 85 -10.71 -10.13 -6.04
CA ASN A 85 -9.39 -10.61 -5.65
C ASN A 85 -9.36 -11.06 -4.18
N VAL A 86 -10.04 -10.34 -3.28
CA VAL A 86 -10.24 -10.74 -1.87
C VAL A 86 -10.89 -12.11 -1.80
N GLU A 87 -11.96 -12.34 -2.55
CA GLU A 87 -12.63 -13.64 -2.57
C GLU A 87 -11.73 -14.76 -3.12
N ALA A 88 -10.87 -14.43 -4.10
CA ALA A 88 -9.92 -15.40 -4.64
C ALA A 88 -8.89 -15.84 -3.57
N VAL A 89 -8.34 -14.90 -2.80
CA VAL A 89 -7.36 -15.25 -1.74
C VAL A 89 -8.03 -15.91 -0.53
N ARG A 90 -9.27 -15.53 -0.17
CA ARG A 90 -10.05 -16.20 0.88
C ARG A 90 -10.27 -17.69 0.60
N ARG A 91 -10.54 -18.07 -0.65
CA ARG A 91 -10.70 -19.48 -1.05
C ARG A 91 -9.43 -20.32 -0.84
N CYS A 92 -8.28 -19.68 -0.69
CA CYS A 92 -7.01 -20.34 -0.37
C CYS A 92 -6.72 -20.41 1.15
N GLY A 93 -7.71 -20.12 2.00
CA GLY A 93 -7.56 -20.20 3.45
C GLY A 93 -6.93 -18.97 4.10
N VAL A 94 -6.84 -17.83 3.40
CA VAL A 94 -6.42 -16.57 4.03
C VAL A 94 -7.50 -16.09 4.98
N ALA A 95 -7.16 -16.03 6.28
CA ALA A 95 -8.10 -15.71 7.36
C ALA A 95 -8.14 -14.23 7.74
N ALA A 96 -7.44 -13.36 7.01
CA ALA A 96 -7.42 -11.92 7.28
C ALA A 96 -8.81 -11.29 7.20
N GLU A 97 -9.05 -10.30 8.06
CA GLU A 97 -10.18 -9.40 7.91
C GLU A 97 -9.90 -8.42 6.76
N PHE A 98 -10.84 -8.28 5.83
CA PHE A 98 -10.71 -7.35 4.71
C PHE A 98 -11.77 -6.27 4.75
N THR A 99 -11.32 -5.02 4.64
CA THR A 99 -12.18 -3.85 4.47
C THR A 99 -11.80 -3.13 3.19
N VAL A 100 -12.72 -3.00 2.23
CA VAL A 100 -12.51 -2.23 1.00
C VAL A 100 -13.28 -0.92 1.13
N VAL A 101 -12.55 0.18 1.18
CA VAL A 101 -13.10 1.52 1.32
C VAL A 101 -13.02 2.23 -0.03
N GLU A 102 -14.19 2.58 -0.57
CA GLU A 102 -14.28 3.41 -1.77
C GLU A 102 -14.19 4.88 -1.38
N ALA A 103 -12.96 5.40 -1.39
CA ALA A 103 -12.65 6.78 -1.01
C ALA A 103 -11.38 7.27 -1.69
N ASP A 104 -11.25 8.57 -1.83
CA ASP A 104 -9.99 9.21 -2.17
C ASP A 104 -9.06 9.16 -0.94
N VAL A 105 -7.81 8.73 -1.13
CA VAL A 105 -6.79 8.70 -0.06
C VAL A 105 -6.56 10.08 0.53
N LEU A 106 -6.76 11.15 -0.25
CA LEU A 106 -6.63 12.53 0.19
C LEU A 106 -7.80 13.04 1.04
N THR A 107 -8.78 12.18 1.35
CA THR A 107 -9.88 12.47 2.29
C THR A 107 -9.80 11.53 3.51
N PRO A 108 -8.79 11.70 4.39
CA PRO A 108 -8.47 10.76 5.47
C PRO A 108 -9.61 10.58 6.48
N ASP A 109 -10.47 11.56 6.67
CA ASP A 109 -11.70 11.49 7.48
C ASP A 109 -12.65 10.35 7.03
N ARG A 110 -12.60 9.96 5.74
CA ARG A 110 -13.47 8.93 5.18
C ARG A 110 -12.97 7.51 5.37
N TRP A 111 -11.68 7.30 5.65
CA TRP A 111 -11.10 5.96 5.68
C TRP A 111 -10.20 5.65 6.89
N CYS A 112 -9.62 6.65 7.58
CA CYS A 112 -8.71 6.40 8.70
C CYS A 112 -9.34 5.53 9.80
N ALA A 113 -10.62 5.74 10.11
CA ALA A 113 -11.33 4.93 11.11
C ALA A 113 -11.40 3.43 10.70
N ALA A 114 -11.57 3.14 9.42
CA ALA A 114 -11.58 1.76 8.91
C ALA A 114 -10.20 1.09 8.95
N ALA A 115 -9.12 1.88 8.88
CA ALA A 115 -7.74 1.43 8.94
C ALA A 115 -7.15 1.53 10.35
N ALA A 116 -7.95 1.82 11.38
CA ALA A 116 -7.48 2.02 12.74
C ALA A 116 -6.62 0.84 13.25
N GLY A 117 -5.50 1.16 13.88
CA GLY A 117 -4.53 0.21 14.39
C GLY A 117 -3.65 -0.43 13.31
N ALA A 118 -3.65 0.06 12.07
CA ALA A 118 -2.68 -0.36 11.08
C ALA A 118 -1.27 0.01 11.56
N ALA A 119 -0.39 -0.99 11.61
CA ALA A 119 1.03 -0.80 11.95
C ALA A 119 1.88 -0.48 10.72
N LEU A 120 1.36 -0.78 9.53
CA LEU A 120 2.02 -0.55 8.26
C LEU A 120 1.02 -0.05 7.21
N LEU A 121 1.40 1.02 6.52
CA LEU A 121 0.65 1.58 5.43
C LEU A 121 1.50 1.51 4.15
N PHE A 122 0.96 0.93 3.10
CA PHE A 122 1.53 1.00 1.75
C PHE A 122 0.86 2.11 0.97
N ALA A 123 1.64 2.81 0.14
CA ALA A 123 1.14 3.79 -0.81
C ALA A 123 1.92 3.72 -2.13
N ASP A 124 1.26 3.33 -3.21
CA ASP A 124 1.78 3.32 -4.59
C ASP A 124 0.89 4.21 -5.48
N PRO A 125 0.96 5.54 -5.31
CA PRO A 125 0.12 6.47 -6.06
C PRO A 125 0.50 6.57 -7.52
N PRO A 126 -0.36 7.13 -8.38
CA PRO A 126 0.02 7.58 -9.73
C PRO A 126 1.20 8.54 -9.65
N TYR A 127 2.21 8.38 -10.53
CA TYR A 127 3.48 9.11 -10.39
C TYR A 127 3.39 10.62 -10.59
N ASP A 128 2.46 11.09 -11.40
CA ASP A 128 2.43 12.49 -11.84
C ASP A 128 2.17 13.45 -10.67
N ASP A 129 1.30 13.10 -9.75
CA ASP A 129 0.91 13.90 -8.59
C ASP A 129 1.47 13.39 -7.25
N SER A 130 2.28 12.33 -7.27
CA SER A 130 2.71 11.59 -6.08
C SER A 130 3.30 12.47 -4.95
N ALA A 131 4.09 13.49 -5.29
CA ALA A 131 4.67 14.39 -4.29
C ALA A 131 3.65 15.38 -3.71
N ALA A 132 2.71 15.85 -4.53
CA ALA A 132 1.62 16.70 -4.09
C ALA A 132 0.64 15.92 -3.19
N ASP A 133 0.30 14.69 -3.58
CA ASP A 133 -0.55 13.78 -2.83
C ASP A 133 0.07 13.45 -1.47
N PHE A 134 1.38 13.13 -1.44
CA PHE A 134 2.10 12.92 -0.20
C PHE A 134 2.02 14.14 0.72
N THR A 135 2.32 15.32 0.18
CA THR A 135 2.32 16.58 0.95
C THR A 135 0.93 16.87 1.53
N ALA A 136 -0.12 16.69 0.71
CA ALA A 136 -1.50 16.92 1.13
C ALA A 136 -1.92 15.92 2.23
N LEU A 137 -1.66 14.63 2.04
CA LEU A 137 -2.00 13.61 3.02
C LEU A 137 -1.22 13.81 4.32
N PHE A 138 0.09 14.06 4.24
CA PHE A 138 0.95 14.23 5.41
C PHE A 138 0.65 15.52 6.20
N ALA A 139 0.11 16.55 5.54
CA ALA A 139 -0.35 17.76 6.18
C ALA A 139 -1.69 17.61 6.93
N ALA A 140 -2.48 16.57 6.60
CA ALA A 140 -3.78 16.35 7.21
C ALA A 140 -3.63 15.87 8.67
N PRO A 141 -4.16 16.62 9.69
CA PRO A 141 -4.05 16.23 11.09
C PRO A 141 -4.70 14.87 11.38
N GLU A 142 -5.82 14.56 10.71
CA GLU A 142 -6.58 13.32 10.85
C GLU A 142 -5.70 12.11 10.48
N PHE A 143 -4.91 12.22 9.41
CA PHE A 143 -3.99 11.16 9.00
C PHE A 143 -2.89 10.93 10.04
N ARG A 144 -2.17 11.99 10.44
CA ARG A 144 -1.07 11.86 11.39
C ARG A 144 -1.48 11.36 12.76
N SER A 145 -2.68 11.77 13.24
CA SER A 145 -3.18 11.34 14.53
C SER A 145 -3.77 9.93 14.54
N ALA A 146 -4.14 9.39 13.36
CA ALA A 146 -4.79 8.08 13.26
C ALA A 146 -3.83 6.90 13.43
N PHE A 147 -2.53 7.08 13.15
CA PHE A 147 -1.56 5.99 13.05
C PHE A 147 -0.29 6.22 13.89
N PRO A 148 -0.39 6.48 15.20
CA PRO A 148 0.78 6.77 16.04
C PRO A 148 1.73 5.55 16.07
N GLY A 149 2.99 5.77 15.65
CA GLY A 149 4.03 4.77 15.61
C GLY A 149 3.96 3.77 14.46
N ALA A 150 3.00 3.94 13.54
CA ALA A 150 2.93 3.13 12.32
C ALA A 150 4.02 3.53 11.31
N GLU A 151 4.30 2.64 10.37
CA GLU A 151 5.20 2.90 9.27
C GLU A 151 4.41 3.14 7.97
N LEU A 152 4.73 4.24 7.28
CA LEU A 152 4.25 4.51 5.93
C LEU A 152 5.36 4.19 4.93
N LEU A 153 5.06 3.36 3.94
CA LEU A 153 5.91 3.06 2.79
C LEU A 153 5.29 3.66 1.53
N TRP A 154 5.87 4.75 1.07
CA TRP A 154 5.41 5.46 -0.12
C TRP A 154 6.34 5.18 -1.30
N GLU A 155 5.80 4.64 -2.39
CA GLU A 155 6.57 4.39 -3.60
C GLU A 155 6.91 5.72 -4.30
N LEU A 156 8.20 5.91 -4.59
CA LEU A 156 8.68 7.11 -5.29
C LEU A 156 8.76 6.89 -6.79
N PRO A 157 8.51 7.94 -7.59
CA PRO A 157 8.76 7.90 -9.02
C PRO A 157 10.21 7.50 -9.34
N ASN A 158 10.40 6.59 -10.28
CA ASN A 158 11.73 6.14 -10.68
C ASN A 158 12.41 7.13 -11.62
N ARG A 159 12.79 8.29 -11.07
CA ARG A 159 13.52 9.36 -11.79
C ARG A 159 14.53 10.03 -10.85
N PRO A 160 15.64 10.58 -11.38
CA PRO A 160 16.59 11.37 -10.58
C PRO A 160 15.89 12.50 -9.83
N GLY A 161 16.30 12.72 -8.57
CA GLY A 161 15.75 13.82 -7.75
C GLY A 161 14.33 13.62 -7.23
N ALA A 162 13.69 12.47 -7.48
CA ALA A 162 12.30 12.21 -7.07
C ALA A 162 12.05 12.40 -5.56
N ALA A 163 13.05 12.15 -4.72
CA ALA A 163 12.92 12.27 -3.27
C ALA A 163 12.90 13.72 -2.75
N GLY A 164 13.40 14.68 -3.52
CA GLY A 164 13.55 16.08 -3.07
C GLY A 164 12.25 16.72 -2.55
N PRO A 165 11.14 16.68 -3.30
CA PRO A 165 9.87 17.25 -2.85
C PRO A 165 9.33 16.60 -1.57
N PHE A 166 9.51 15.30 -1.39
CA PHE A 166 9.08 14.56 -0.20
C PHE A 166 9.93 14.93 1.01
N ALA A 167 11.25 15.01 0.84
CA ALA A 167 12.16 15.47 1.89
C ALA A 167 11.84 16.90 2.33
N ALA A 168 11.47 17.78 1.41
CA ALA A 168 11.04 19.14 1.72
C ALA A 168 9.76 19.15 2.54
N ALA A 169 8.76 18.32 2.21
CA ALA A 169 7.52 18.20 2.96
C ALA A 169 7.76 17.66 4.38
N LEU A 170 8.71 16.74 4.55
CA LEU A 170 9.08 16.15 5.85
C LEU A 170 9.99 17.05 6.68
N GLY A 171 10.80 17.92 6.06
CA GLY A 171 11.75 18.81 6.74
C GLY A 171 11.12 19.82 7.69
N ALA A 172 9.79 20.00 7.63
CA ALA A 172 9.00 20.80 8.56
C ALA A 172 8.40 19.96 9.71
N SER A 173 8.73 18.67 9.81
CA SER A 173 8.17 17.76 10.82
C SER A 173 9.30 17.02 11.56
N ASP A 174 9.00 16.54 12.78
CA ASP A 174 9.90 15.68 13.57
C ASP A 174 9.84 14.21 13.17
N ALA A 175 9.24 13.88 12.01
CA ALA A 175 9.07 12.50 11.55
C ALA A 175 10.42 11.87 11.18
N GLU A 176 10.69 10.69 11.71
CA GLU A 176 11.82 9.86 11.28
C GLU A 176 11.52 9.29 9.89
N TRP A 177 12.43 9.47 8.95
CA TRP A 177 12.27 8.94 7.60
C TRP A 177 13.59 8.50 6.97
N GLU A 178 13.49 7.58 6.03
CA GLU A 178 14.63 7.09 5.26
C GLU A 178 14.20 6.66 3.84
N LEU A 179 15.17 6.57 2.94
CA LEU A 179 14.95 5.97 1.62
C LEU A 179 15.37 4.52 1.61
N ARG A 180 14.50 3.65 1.12
CA ARG A 180 14.77 2.22 0.96
C ARG A 180 14.63 1.83 -0.51
N LYS A 181 15.58 1.03 -1.00
CA LYS A 181 15.54 0.47 -2.37
C LYS A 181 15.24 -1.02 -2.33
N ALA A 182 14.26 -1.44 -3.12
CA ALA A 182 13.89 -2.84 -3.25
C ALA A 182 13.50 -3.16 -4.70
N GLY A 183 14.18 -4.12 -5.34
CA GLY A 183 13.84 -4.60 -6.68
C GLY A 183 13.83 -3.55 -7.79
N GLY A 184 14.67 -2.49 -7.68
CA GLY A 184 14.70 -1.37 -8.62
C GLY A 184 13.69 -0.27 -8.35
N VAL A 185 12.92 -0.38 -7.28
CA VAL A 185 11.96 0.64 -6.80
C VAL A 185 12.54 1.33 -5.57
N THR A 186 12.27 2.61 -5.41
CA THR A 186 12.64 3.38 -4.21
C THR A 186 11.38 3.70 -3.41
N PHE A 187 11.43 3.40 -2.13
CA PHE A 187 10.37 3.73 -1.17
C PHE A 187 10.88 4.79 -0.18
N LEU A 188 10.02 5.73 0.13
CA LEU A 188 10.15 6.59 1.29
C LEU A 188 9.49 5.87 2.46
N ARG A 189 10.26 5.55 3.49
CA ARG A 189 9.77 4.99 4.74
C ARG A 189 9.69 6.11 5.76
N VAL A 190 8.50 6.31 6.32
CA VAL A 190 8.23 7.35 7.31
C VAL A 190 7.61 6.70 8.54
N LYS A 191 8.07 7.07 9.73
CA LYS A 191 7.43 6.70 10.99
C LYS A 191 6.42 7.80 11.36
N LEU A 192 5.16 7.42 11.52
CA LEU A 192 4.04 8.32 11.81
C LEU A 192 3.88 8.56 13.31
#